data_d2682138658b5d4beb8c2d0216cb03fc
#
_entry.id   d2682138658b5d4beb8c2d0216cb03fc
#
_cell.length_a   1.000
_cell.length_b   1.000
_cell.length_c   1.000
_cell.angle_alpha   90.00
_cell.angle_beta   90.00
_cell.angle_gamma   90.00
#
_symmetry.space_group_name_H-M   'P 1'
#
loop_
_entity.id
_entity.type
_entity.pdbx_description
1 polymer ?
#
loop_
_entity_poly.entity_id
_entity_poly.type
_entity_poly.pdbx_seq_one_letter_code
_entity_poly.pdbx_strand_id
1 'polypeptide(L)'
;MMGAPYLDENGEYISPNQAFVLTAQFYDWVFDTYKAKTIVEKGDKVSSINNLRLAKGGKDHLQLVSGQTFSALIPNNIDVSNVRRIAYNLNGERIGENDYATAPIQKGDVMGELKLILYGSELGSVDLIAAEDIEVSPLLSVLDQISRMFQSFWFKFLFLFLLLFVVIFIISTIIKNKRKKKYRRVNRKRYL
;
A
#
# COMPACT_ATOMS: atom_id res chain seq x y z
N MET A 1 -8.85 -3.62 -46.61
CA MET A 1 -9.96 -2.76 -46.22
C MET A 1 -11.24 -3.26 -46.84
N MET A 2 -12.26 -3.58 -46.05
CA MET A 2 -13.56 -3.94 -46.56
C MET A 2 -14.23 -2.67 -47.11
N GLY A 3 -14.81 -2.77 -48.34
CA GLY A 3 -15.48 -1.66 -49.00
C GLY A 3 -14.64 -0.82 -49.97
N ALA A 4 -13.35 -1.14 -50.17
CA ALA A 4 -12.60 -0.51 -51.24
C ALA A 4 -13.13 -1.00 -52.62
N PRO A 5 -13.37 -0.08 -53.56
CA PRO A 5 -13.84 -0.50 -54.90
C PRO A 5 -12.76 -1.32 -55.58
N TYR A 6 -13.16 -2.42 -56.22
CA TYR A 6 -12.29 -3.29 -56.97
C TYR A 6 -12.63 -3.32 -58.48
N LEU A 7 -13.79 -2.76 -58.84
CA LEU A 7 -14.21 -2.53 -60.21
C LEU A 7 -14.47 -1.07 -60.45
N ASP A 8 -14.17 -0.59 -61.64
CA ASP A 8 -14.52 0.77 -62.09
C ASP A 8 -16.01 0.88 -62.53
N GLU A 9 -16.41 2.04 -63.01
CA GLU A 9 -17.78 2.31 -63.45
C GLU A 9 -18.19 1.44 -64.68
N ASN A 10 -17.20 0.87 -65.40
CA ASN A 10 -17.41 0.01 -66.57
C ASN A 10 -17.41 -1.47 -66.19
N GLY A 11 -17.16 -1.81 -64.93
CA GLY A 11 -17.08 -3.17 -64.44
C GLY A 11 -15.71 -3.84 -64.67
N GLU A 12 -14.68 -3.05 -65.00
CA GLU A 12 -13.31 -3.57 -65.16
C GLU A 12 -12.54 -3.50 -63.83
N TYR A 13 -11.59 -4.43 -63.65
CA TYR A 13 -10.76 -4.46 -62.44
C TYR A 13 -9.84 -3.25 -62.36
N ILE A 14 -9.94 -2.49 -61.28
CA ILE A 14 -9.07 -1.35 -60.98
C ILE A 14 -7.66 -1.87 -60.67
N SER A 15 -6.67 -1.41 -61.46
CA SER A 15 -5.25 -1.74 -61.27
C SER A 15 -4.45 -0.45 -60.99
N PRO A 16 -3.67 -0.37 -59.90
CA PRO A 16 -3.52 -1.36 -58.81
C PRO A 16 -4.78 -1.49 -57.95
N ASN A 17 -4.97 -2.66 -57.34
CA ASN A 17 -6.11 -2.90 -56.45
C ASN A 17 -6.17 -1.88 -55.33
N GLN A 18 -7.24 -1.10 -55.25
CA GLN A 18 -7.41 0.02 -54.31
C GLN A 18 -7.35 -0.44 -52.85
N ALA A 19 -7.74 -1.66 -52.53
CA ALA A 19 -7.61 -2.21 -51.21
C ALA A 19 -6.15 -2.26 -50.73
N PHE A 20 -5.22 -2.66 -51.59
CA PHE A 20 -3.79 -2.67 -51.26
C PHE A 20 -3.21 -1.25 -51.16
N VAL A 21 -3.57 -0.37 -52.07
CA VAL A 21 -3.12 1.02 -52.08
C VAL A 21 -3.56 1.72 -50.78
N LEU A 22 -4.84 1.63 -50.44
CA LEU A 22 -5.38 2.23 -49.21
C LEU A 22 -4.81 1.59 -47.94
N THR A 23 -4.54 0.27 -47.95
CA THR A 23 -3.91 -0.40 -46.83
C THR A 23 -2.48 0.06 -46.65
N ALA A 24 -1.69 0.17 -47.71
CA ALA A 24 -0.33 0.71 -47.63
C ALA A 24 -0.31 2.15 -47.09
N GLN A 25 -1.13 3.03 -47.65
CA GLN A 25 -1.27 4.42 -47.18
C GLN A 25 -1.68 4.50 -45.68
N PHE A 26 -2.57 3.60 -45.24
CA PHE A 26 -2.97 3.53 -43.84
C PHE A 26 -1.80 3.10 -42.95
N TYR A 27 -1.02 2.10 -43.36
CA TYR A 27 0.17 1.69 -42.58
C TYR A 27 1.22 2.80 -42.55
N ASP A 28 1.50 3.44 -43.67
CA ASP A 28 2.43 4.59 -43.73
C ASP A 28 1.99 5.68 -42.78
N TRP A 29 0.70 6.04 -42.78
CA TRP A 29 0.15 7.03 -41.84
C TRP A 29 0.28 6.59 -40.39
N VAL A 30 0.01 5.30 -40.06
CA VAL A 30 0.14 4.82 -38.70
C VAL A 30 1.59 4.88 -38.22
N PHE A 31 2.54 4.40 -39.05
CA PHE A 31 3.95 4.41 -38.67
C PHE A 31 4.57 5.80 -38.59
N ASP A 32 4.07 6.72 -39.39
CA ASP A 32 4.49 8.13 -39.31
C ASP A 32 3.89 8.85 -38.10
N THR A 33 2.67 8.47 -37.72
CA THR A 33 1.92 9.17 -36.65
C THR A 33 2.23 8.61 -35.28
N TYR A 34 2.45 7.27 -35.14
CA TYR A 34 2.61 6.61 -33.87
C TYR A 34 3.96 5.92 -33.75
N LYS A 35 4.53 5.94 -32.55
CA LYS A 35 5.74 5.16 -32.19
C LYS A 35 5.57 4.47 -30.86
N ALA A 36 6.15 3.29 -30.73
CA ALA A 36 6.32 2.63 -29.46
C ALA A 36 7.35 3.40 -28.63
N LYS A 37 6.93 3.96 -27.52
CA LYS A 37 7.80 4.66 -26.58
C LYS A 37 7.77 3.96 -25.23
N THR A 38 8.94 3.80 -24.61
CA THR A 38 9.05 3.32 -23.24
C THR A 38 8.60 4.41 -22.29
N ILE A 39 7.57 4.11 -21.50
CA ILE A 39 6.97 5.06 -20.54
C ILE A 39 7.65 4.94 -19.19
N VAL A 40 7.97 3.71 -18.79
CA VAL A 40 8.62 3.39 -17.52
C VAL A 40 9.57 2.22 -17.75
N GLU A 41 10.75 2.24 -17.18
CA GLU A 41 11.70 1.14 -17.19
C GLU A 41 11.64 0.36 -15.86
N LYS A 42 12.00 -0.93 -15.95
CA LYS A 42 12.13 -1.75 -14.74
C LYS A 42 13.19 -1.15 -13.80
N GLY A 43 12.80 -0.92 -12.54
CA GLY A 43 13.68 -0.32 -11.54
C GLY A 43 13.59 1.20 -11.46
N ASP A 44 12.82 1.87 -12.31
CA ASP A 44 12.57 3.30 -12.18
C ASP A 44 11.93 3.62 -10.83
N LYS A 45 12.46 4.63 -10.17
CA LYS A 45 11.88 5.15 -8.92
C LYS A 45 10.59 5.88 -9.24
N VAL A 46 9.50 5.44 -8.62
CA VAL A 46 8.17 5.97 -8.93
C VAL A 46 7.57 6.70 -7.75
N SER A 47 7.64 6.09 -6.56
CA SER A 47 7.00 6.59 -5.35
C SER A 47 7.76 6.14 -4.12
N SER A 48 7.33 6.61 -2.95
CA SER A 48 7.82 6.12 -1.66
C SER A 48 6.67 6.03 -0.67
N ILE A 49 6.76 5.07 0.24
CA ILE A 49 5.91 5.01 1.43
C ILE A 49 6.72 5.60 2.57
N ASN A 50 6.25 6.69 3.19
CA ASN A 50 7.02 7.49 4.14
C ASN A 50 6.84 7.05 5.60
N ASN A 51 5.99 6.07 5.87
CA ASN A 51 5.73 5.57 7.22
C ASN A 51 6.04 4.07 7.29
N LEU A 52 7.20 3.70 7.81
CA LEU A 52 7.55 2.30 8.06
C LEU A 52 7.33 1.95 9.52
N ARG A 53 6.53 0.91 9.76
CA ARG A 53 6.33 0.34 11.08
C ARG A 53 7.27 -0.84 11.31
N LEU A 54 7.78 -0.96 12.54
CA LEU A 54 8.63 -2.06 13.00
C LEU A 54 9.97 -2.19 12.26
N ALA A 55 10.35 -1.20 11.43
CA ALA A 55 11.60 -1.23 10.69
C ALA A 55 12.82 -1.10 11.62
N LYS A 56 13.86 -1.90 11.33
CA LYS A 56 15.14 -1.85 12.04
C LYS A 56 15.98 -0.65 11.58
N GLY A 57 16.70 -0.05 12.52
CA GLY A 57 17.66 1.02 12.21
C GLY A 57 17.06 2.40 11.99
N GLY A 58 15.77 2.62 12.35
CA GLY A 58 15.12 3.92 12.23
C GLY A 58 14.82 4.31 10.78
N LYS A 59 14.76 3.34 9.85
CA LYS A 59 14.24 3.60 8.51
C LYS A 59 12.77 4.01 8.62
N ASP A 60 12.45 5.11 8.00
CA ASP A 60 11.13 5.76 8.02
C ASP A 60 10.42 5.71 6.65
N HIS A 61 11.16 5.39 5.58
CA HIS A 61 10.61 5.33 4.24
C HIS A 61 11.05 4.09 3.46
N LEU A 62 10.20 3.65 2.54
CA LEU A 62 10.44 2.59 1.57
C LEU A 62 10.33 3.17 0.16
N GLN A 63 11.40 3.06 -0.63
CA GLN A 63 11.38 3.41 -2.04
C GLN A 63 10.66 2.33 -2.84
N LEU A 64 9.70 2.76 -3.67
CA LEU A 64 8.99 1.90 -4.62
C LEU A 64 9.53 2.11 -6.03
N VAL A 65 9.75 1.00 -6.71
CA VAL A 65 10.24 0.99 -8.10
C VAL A 65 9.31 0.19 -9.01
N SER A 66 9.39 0.45 -10.30
CA SER A 66 8.66 -0.35 -11.29
C SER A 66 9.20 -1.78 -11.35
N GLY A 67 8.32 -2.76 -11.26
CA GLY A 67 8.65 -4.18 -11.35
C GLY A 67 8.99 -4.63 -12.77
N GLN A 68 8.51 -3.90 -13.78
CA GLN A 68 8.70 -4.25 -15.20
C GLN A 68 8.78 -3.01 -16.08
N THR A 69 9.33 -3.17 -17.28
CA THR A 69 9.33 -2.15 -18.32
C THR A 69 7.97 -2.10 -19.00
N PHE A 70 7.43 -0.91 -19.20
CA PHE A 70 6.19 -0.71 -19.94
C PHE A 70 6.40 0.25 -21.11
N SER A 71 5.99 -0.19 -22.30
CA SER A 71 6.01 0.59 -23.52
C SER A 71 4.61 0.67 -24.11
N ALA A 72 4.25 1.81 -24.63
CA ALA A 72 2.96 2.04 -25.29
C ALA A 72 3.13 2.70 -26.64
N LEU A 73 2.18 2.44 -27.54
CA LEU A 73 2.08 3.11 -28.82
C LEU A 73 1.40 4.46 -28.62
N ILE A 74 2.16 5.53 -28.71
CA ILE A 74 1.66 6.90 -28.53
C ILE A 74 2.03 7.76 -29.74
N PRO A 75 1.27 8.86 -30.03
CA PRO A 75 1.57 9.79 -31.09
C PRO A 75 3.00 10.35 -30.97
N ASN A 76 3.66 10.54 -32.13
CA ASN A 76 5.05 11.00 -32.21
C ASN A 76 5.27 12.38 -31.56
N ASN A 77 4.29 13.27 -31.68
CA ASN A 77 4.31 14.62 -31.15
C ASN A 77 4.05 14.71 -29.63
N ILE A 78 3.74 13.59 -28.97
CA ILE A 78 3.49 13.56 -27.53
C ILE A 78 4.77 13.09 -26.82
N ASP A 79 5.22 13.88 -25.85
CA ASP A 79 6.33 13.50 -24.97
C ASP A 79 5.85 12.51 -23.90
N VAL A 80 6.77 11.60 -23.49
CA VAL A 80 6.53 10.62 -22.41
C VAL A 80 6.23 11.33 -21.08
N SER A 81 6.74 12.53 -20.86
CA SER A 81 6.46 13.35 -19.68
C SER A 81 4.98 13.75 -19.53
N ASN A 82 4.22 13.71 -20.62
CA ASN A 82 2.77 13.97 -20.58
C ASN A 82 1.96 12.79 -20.03
N VAL A 83 2.58 11.62 -19.90
CA VAL A 83 1.95 10.45 -19.27
C VAL A 83 1.97 10.62 -17.75
N ARG A 84 0.78 10.73 -17.17
CA ARG A 84 0.62 10.82 -15.71
C ARG A 84 0.85 9.43 -15.10
N ARG A 85 1.71 9.40 -14.10
CA ARG A 85 2.05 8.21 -13.32
C ARG A 85 1.38 8.31 -11.96
N ILE A 86 0.47 7.40 -11.64
CA ILE A 86 -0.29 7.41 -10.39
C ILE A 86 -0.09 6.07 -9.70
N ALA A 87 0.51 6.11 -8.51
CA ALA A 87 0.76 4.93 -7.69
C ALA A 87 -0.45 4.62 -6.80
N TYR A 88 -0.86 3.36 -6.77
CA TYR A 88 -1.91 2.83 -5.91
C TYR A 88 -1.34 1.73 -5.02
N ASN A 89 -1.84 1.63 -3.78
CA ASN A 89 -1.52 0.53 -2.87
C ASN A 89 -2.31 -0.74 -3.24
N LEU A 90 -2.05 -1.85 -2.54
CA LEU A 90 -2.73 -3.12 -2.77
C LEU A 90 -4.25 -3.07 -2.50
N ASN A 91 -4.74 -2.07 -1.78
CA ASN A 91 -6.16 -1.85 -1.53
C ASN A 91 -6.83 -1.03 -2.63
N GLY A 92 -6.09 -0.58 -3.63
CA GLY A 92 -6.60 0.27 -4.72
C GLY A 92 -6.73 1.75 -4.33
N GLU A 93 -6.12 2.19 -3.24
CA GLU A 93 -6.06 3.58 -2.82
C GLU A 93 -4.78 4.23 -3.35
N ARG A 94 -4.85 5.52 -3.69
CA ARG A 94 -3.68 6.25 -4.16
C ARG A 94 -2.64 6.36 -3.05
N ILE A 95 -1.40 5.98 -3.34
CA ILE A 95 -0.28 6.13 -2.39
C ILE A 95 -0.07 7.61 -2.09
N GLY A 96 -0.17 7.98 -0.82
CA GLY A 96 -0.04 9.33 -0.29
C GLY A 96 0.88 9.40 0.93
N GLU A 97 0.92 10.57 1.57
CA GLU A 97 1.80 10.83 2.71
C GLU A 97 1.45 10.00 3.96
N ASN A 98 0.20 9.56 4.08
CA ASN A 98 -0.29 8.81 5.25
C ASN A 98 -0.22 7.28 5.08
N ASP A 99 0.20 6.80 3.91
CA ASP A 99 0.36 5.37 3.70
C ASP A 99 1.50 4.83 4.56
N TYR A 100 1.30 3.62 5.05
CA TYR A 100 2.29 2.93 5.85
C TYR A 100 2.54 1.50 5.35
N ALA A 101 3.75 1.02 5.57
CA ALA A 101 4.10 -0.37 5.37
C ALA A 101 4.70 -0.94 6.66
N THR A 102 4.54 -2.23 6.88
CA THR A 102 5.01 -2.91 8.10
C THR A 102 6.09 -3.92 7.73
N ALA A 103 7.25 -3.80 8.35
CA ALA A 103 8.32 -4.80 8.20
C ALA A 103 7.90 -6.18 8.77
N PRO A 104 8.41 -7.32 8.23
CA PRO A 104 9.46 -7.39 7.22
C PRO A 104 8.94 -7.19 5.81
N ILE A 105 9.77 -6.63 4.94
CA ILE A 105 9.51 -6.46 3.51
C ILE A 105 10.77 -6.94 2.78
N GLN A 106 10.60 -7.76 1.76
CA GLN A 106 11.70 -8.21 0.92
C GLN A 106 11.78 -7.39 -0.35
N LYS A 107 13.01 -7.17 -0.82
CA LYS A 107 13.24 -6.55 -2.12
C LYS A 107 12.51 -7.34 -3.22
N GLY A 108 11.69 -6.65 -3.99
CA GLY A 108 10.88 -7.27 -5.03
C GLY A 108 9.46 -7.62 -4.61
N ASP A 109 9.11 -7.49 -3.31
CA ASP A 109 7.72 -7.66 -2.87
C ASP A 109 6.83 -6.65 -3.58
N VAL A 110 5.67 -7.12 -4.07
CA VAL A 110 4.68 -6.25 -4.71
C VAL A 110 3.97 -5.44 -3.63
N MET A 111 4.11 -4.12 -3.72
CA MET A 111 3.57 -3.16 -2.76
C MET A 111 2.37 -2.38 -3.31
N GLY A 112 2.10 -2.50 -4.60
CA GLY A 112 1.01 -1.80 -5.25
C GLY A 112 1.10 -1.84 -6.77
N GLU A 113 0.41 -0.90 -7.41
CA GLU A 113 0.28 -0.79 -8.85
C GLU A 113 0.51 0.66 -9.32
N LEU A 114 1.25 0.83 -10.40
CA LEU A 114 1.43 2.10 -11.08
C LEU A 114 0.52 2.17 -12.29
N LYS A 115 -0.45 3.07 -12.30
CA LYS A 115 -1.30 3.35 -13.46
C LYS A 115 -0.71 4.47 -14.31
N LEU A 116 -0.71 4.24 -15.62
CA LEU A 116 -0.18 5.14 -16.64
C LEU A 116 -1.34 5.72 -17.44
N ILE A 117 -1.54 7.03 -17.34
CA ILE A 117 -2.71 7.72 -17.89
C ILE A 117 -2.26 8.81 -18.86
N LEU A 118 -2.78 8.78 -20.08
CA LEU A 118 -2.58 9.81 -21.10
C LEU A 118 -3.93 10.43 -21.48
N TYR A 119 -4.08 11.73 -21.30
CA TYR A 119 -5.30 12.48 -21.61
C TYR A 119 -6.59 11.88 -21.02
N GLY A 120 -6.49 11.30 -19.82
CA GLY A 120 -7.62 10.70 -19.13
C GLY A 120 -7.89 9.22 -19.48
N SER A 121 -7.20 8.69 -20.50
CA SER A 121 -7.27 7.26 -20.84
C SER A 121 -6.13 6.48 -20.19
N GLU A 122 -6.43 5.34 -19.59
CA GLU A 122 -5.44 4.43 -19.03
C GLU A 122 -4.72 3.69 -20.19
N LEU A 123 -3.40 3.85 -20.27
CA LEU A 123 -2.56 3.14 -21.22
C LEU A 123 -2.26 1.71 -20.76
N GLY A 124 -2.19 1.53 -19.44
CA GLY A 124 -1.92 0.28 -18.77
C GLY A 124 -1.36 0.50 -17.38
N SER A 125 -0.97 -0.60 -16.73
CA SER A 125 -0.41 -0.59 -15.39
C SER A 125 0.79 -1.50 -15.24
N VAL A 126 1.61 -1.24 -14.23
CA VAL A 126 2.76 -2.07 -13.86
C VAL A 126 2.83 -2.22 -12.34
N ASP A 127 3.34 -3.35 -11.89
CA ASP A 127 3.53 -3.59 -10.46
C ASP A 127 4.56 -2.64 -9.88
N LEU A 128 4.25 -2.10 -8.70
CA LEU A 128 5.20 -1.39 -7.85
C LEU A 128 5.79 -2.36 -6.85
N ILE A 129 7.11 -2.46 -6.84
CA ILE A 129 7.85 -3.37 -5.97
C ILE A 129 8.76 -2.62 -5.01
N ALA A 130 9.06 -3.27 -3.88
CA ALA A 130 10.02 -2.77 -2.91
C ALA A 130 11.44 -2.74 -3.51
N ALA A 131 12.12 -1.61 -3.41
CA ALA A 131 13.49 -1.44 -3.94
C ALA A 131 14.56 -2.10 -3.08
N GLU A 132 14.28 -2.34 -1.80
CA GLU A 132 15.21 -2.84 -0.80
C GLU A 132 14.55 -3.71 0.26
N ASP A 133 15.36 -4.47 0.99
CA ASP A 133 14.90 -5.25 2.13
C ASP A 133 14.73 -4.36 3.35
N ILE A 134 13.62 -4.57 4.07
CA ILE A 134 13.34 -3.91 5.35
C ILE A 134 13.22 -4.98 6.43
N GLU A 135 14.23 -5.05 7.29
CA GLU A 135 14.25 -5.97 8.42
C GLU A 135 13.39 -5.47 9.59
N VAL A 136 12.82 -6.40 10.35
CA VAL A 136 12.08 -6.09 11.59
C VAL A 136 13.05 -5.70 12.71
N SER A 137 12.71 -4.68 13.47
CA SER A 137 13.37 -4.38 14.73
C SER A 137 12.83 -5.32 15.84
N PRO A 138 13.66 -6.18 16.43
CA PRO A 138 13.23 -7.08 17.51
C PRO A 138 12.63 -6.32 18.69
N LEU A 139 13.22 -5.18 19.02
CA LEU A 139 12.75 -4.32 20.13
C LEU A 139 11.35 -3.76 19.85
N LEU A 140 11.15 -3.21 18.65
CA LEU A 140 9.85 -2.62 18.28
C LEU A 140 8.76 -3.68 18.14
N SER A 141 9.10 -4.89 17.69
CA SER A 141 8.15 -6.00 17.60
C SER A 141 7.66 -6.45 18.96
N VAL A 142 8.54 -6.51 19.96
CA VAL A 142 8.16 -6.84 21.35
C VAL A 142 7.28 -5.73 21.95
N LEU A 143 7.63 -4.46 21.73
CA LEU A 143 6.81 -3.33 22.18
C LEU A 143 5.42 -3.32 21.53
N ASP A 144 5.33 -3.65 20.26
CA ASP A 144 4.06 -3.74 19.54
C ASP A 144 3.20 -4.91 20.07
N GLN A 145 3.80 -6.07 20.36
CA GLN A 145 3.11 -7.20 21.01
C GLN A 145 2.59 -6.82 22.39
N ILE A 146 3.40 -6.14 23.20
CA ILE A 146 2.99 -5.65 24.52
C ILE A 146 1.83 -4.66 24.39
N SER A 147 1.92 -3.70 23.46
CA SER A 147 0.86 -2.71 23.25
C SER A 147 -0.47 -3.35 22.84
N ARG A 148 -0.44 -4.35 21.96
CA ARG A 148 -1.63 -5.14 21.58
C ARG A 148 -2.23 -5.91 22.76
N MET A 149 -1.37 -6.45 23.62
CA MET A 149 -1.81 -7.13 24.84
C MET A 149 -2.58 -6.19 25.78
N PHE A 150 -2.08 -4.95 25.97
CA PHE A 150 -2.78 -3.91 26.77
C PHE A 150 -4.10 -3.44 26.13
N GLN A 151 -4.20 -3.46 24.80
CA GLN A 151 -5.44 -3.12 24.08
C GLN A 151 -6.49 -4.22 24.14
N SER A 152 -6.08 -5.47 24.44
CA SER A 152 -6.97 -6.62 24.50
C SER A 152 -8.05 -6.42 25.58
N PHE A 153 -9.32 -6.74 25.22
CA PHE A 153 -10.45 -6.73 26.13
C PHE A 153 -10.20 -7.60 27.37
N TRP A 154 -9.60 -8.77 27.19
CA TRP A 154 -9.27 -9.70 28.28
C TRP A 154 -8.28 -9.10 29.29
N PHE A 155 -7.29 -8.36 28.81
CA PHE A 155 -6.32 -7.72 29.68
C PHE A 155 -6.96 -6.60 30.52
N LYS A 156 -7.83 -5.80 29.90
CA LYS A 156 -8.59 -4.75 30.62
C LYS A 156 -9.48 -5.35 31.71
N PHE A 157 -10.13 -6.48 31.40
CA PHE A 157 -10.98 -7.19 32.35
C PHE A 157 -10.17 -7.78 33.50
N LEU A 158 -9.03 -8.42 33.23
CA LEU A 158 -8.13 -8.94 34.23
C LEU A 158 -7.59 -7.85 35.14
N PHE A 159 -7.19 -6.70 34.57
CA PHE A 159 -6.70 -5.58 35.34
C PHE A 159 -7.78 -4.98 36.28
N LEU A 160 -9.00 -4.85 35.78
CA LEU A 160 -10.15 -4.40 36.58
C LEU A 160 -10.41 -5.37 37.75
N PHE A 161 -10.35 -6.67 37.51
CA PHE A 161 -10.54 -7.70 38.52
C PHE A 161 -9.43 -7.66 39.59
N LEU A 162 -8.18 -7.45 39.18
CA LEU A 162 -7.03 -7.29 40.08
C LEU A 162 -7.22 -6.07 40.98
N LEU A 163 -7.64 -4.93 40.40
CA LEU A 163 -7.88 -3.69 41.15
C LEU A 163 -9.00 -3.88 42.18
N LEU A 164 -10.08 -4.55 41.81
CA LEU A 164 -11.18 -4.88 42.73
C LEU A 164 -10.70 -5.78 43.85
N PHE A 165 -9.86 -6.77 43.58
CA PHE A 165 -9.27 -7.62 44.59
C PHE A 165 -8.40 -6.85 45.61
N VAL A 166 -7.58 -5.92 45.11
CA VAL A 166 -6.76 -5.03 45.97
C VAL A 166 -7.64 -4.18 46.90
N VAL A 167 -8.73 -3.60 46.36
CA VAL A 167 -9.68 -2.81 47.13
C VAL A 167 -10.32 -3.65 48.26
N ILE A 168 -10.79 -4.86 47.93
CA ILE A 168 -11.36 -5.81 48.92
C ILE A 168 -10.33 -6.16 49.97
N PHE A 169 -9.08 -6.41 49.59
CA PHE A 169 -8.01 -6.71 50.56
C PHE A 169 -7.74 -5.55 51.49
N ILE A 170 -7.69 -4.31 51.00
CA ILE A 170 -7.52 -3.11 51.85
C ILE A 170 -8.68 -2.96 52.84
N ILE A 171 -9.93 -3.07 52.34
CA ILE A 171 -11.12 -2.99 53.19
C ILE A 171 -11.10 -4.05 54.30
N SER A 172 -10.78 -5.32 53.94
CA SER A 172 -10.68 -6.43 54.87
C SER A 172 -9.62 -6.17 55.96
N THR A 173 -8.49 -5.61 55.56
CA THR A 173 -7.39 -5.26 56.49
C THR A 173 -7.80 -4.16 57.47
N ILE A 174 -8.50 -3.12 56.97
CA ILE A 174 -9.02 -2.02 57.81
C ILE A 174 -10.04 -2.56 58.81
N ILE A 175 -10.97 -3.44 58.38
CA ILE A 175 -11.98 -4.03 59.26
C ILE A 175 -11.33 -4.91 60.33
N LYS A 176 -10.37 -5.76 59.95
CA LYS A 176 -9.60 -6.59 60.91
C LYS A 176 -8.87 -5.73 61.97
N ASN A 177 -8.24 -4.63 61.53
CA ASN A 177 -7.53 -3.74 62.44
C ASN A 177 -8.48 -2.98 63.40
N LYS A 178 -9.66 -2.53 62.90
CA LYS A 178 -10.68 -1.93 63.74
C LYS A 178 -11.21 -2.91 64.80
N ARG A 179 -11.45 -4.17 64.44
CA ARG A 179 -11.89 -5.22 65.39
C ARG A 179 -10.83 -5.48 66.47
N LYS A 180 -9.53 -5.60 66.12
CA LYS A 180 -8.43 -5.77 67.07
C LYS A 180 -8.34 -4.59 68.08
N LYS A 181 -8.54 -3.35 67.62
CA LYS A 181 -8.56 -2.18 68.53
C LYS A 181 -9.75 -2.21 69.49
N LYS A 182 -10.92 -2.69 69.07
CA LYS A 182 -12.10 -2.80 69.92
C LYS A 182 -11.91 -3.86 71.02
N TYR A 183 -11.34 -5.02 70.71
CA TYR A 183 -11.03 -6.05 71.73
C TYR A 183 -9.99 -5.60 72.75
N ARG A 184 -8.99 -4.83 72.36
CA ARG A 184 -7.99 -4.27 73.33
C ARG A 184 -8.60 -3.22 74.29
N ARG A 185 -9.61 -2.44 73.89
CA ARG A 185 -10.29 -1.48 74.72
C ARG A 185 -11.24 -2.15 75.75
N VAL A 186 -11.87 -3.24 75.42
CA VAL A 186 -12.75 -4.00 76.28
C VAL A 186 -11.98 -4.67 77.41
N ASN A 187 -10.82 -5.29 77.11
CA ASN A 187 -9.99 -5.92 78.17
C ASN A 187 -9.36 -4.92 79.14
N ARG A 188 -9.07 -3.69 78.77
CA ARG A 188 -8.55 -2.66 79.64
C ARG A 188 -9.58 -2.15 80.68
N LYS A 189 -10.88 -2.25 80.38
CA LYS A 189 -11.94 -1.83 81.32
C LYS A 189 -12.33 -2.91 82.36
N ARG A 190 -11.77 -4.13 82.27
CA ARG A 190 -12.07 -5.24 83.19
C ARG A 190 -11.09 -5.37 84.35
N TYR A 191 -10.03 -4.55 84.36
CA TYR A 191 -8.98 -4.54 85.40
C TYR A 191 -8.84 -3.20 86.13
N LEU A 192 -9.87 -2.37 86.10
CA LEU A 192 -10.07 -1.20 86.92
C LEU A 192 -11.38 -1.37 87.71
#